data_0a4081832c609d00c1e9caf0e1b326b4
#
_entry.id   0a4081832c609d00c1e9caf0e1b326b4
#
_cell.length_a   1.000
_cell.length_b   1.000
_cell.length_c   1.000
_cell.angle_alpha   90.00
_cell.angle_beta   90.00
_cell.angle_gamma   90.00
#
_symmetry.space_group_name_H-M   'P 1'
#
loop_
_entity.id
_entity.type
_entity.pdbx_description
1 polymer ?
#
loop_
_entity_poly.entity_id
_entity_poly.type
_entity_poly.pdbx_seq_one_letter_code
_entity_poly.pdbx_strand_id
1 'polypeptide(L)'
;RPIQVSWYFFVLPALLLNYFGQAALILGNPEAVERPFFKLAPEWAIVPLVVLATMATVIASQALISGAFSLTVQAVQLDYLPRVKISHTSSAHRGQVYVPLVNWMLMIGCIGLVLTFQTSKNLAAAYGIAVTSTMAITTMLFYILAVNRWNWSKFKALAVTVPLLAIDLAFLGANIPKIPHGGWFPLVIAIGLLVQMMTWRKGRQLVAARIHRGERPIGEVLDENAKVARVPGTAVFMFKDLGKAPPALVNNLKHNKVLHKCTLIVAVETAEVPRVDASERAVVTKVEPGVFQILLKFGFTEEPNVVEALSMINERGLEFDLEDSTFFLGHESIIAGKVPGMHPLLEHLFVLLNRGADSAGRFFNLPNDKIFEVGSHVEI
;
A
#
# COMPACT_ATOMS: atom_id res chain seq x y z
N ARG A 1 19.83 -11.20 14.60
CA ARG A 1 20.41 -12.24 15.52
C ARG A 1 19.94 -12.08 16.97
N PRO A 2 19.97 -10.90 17.67
CA PRO A 2 19.53 -10.82 19.06
C PRO A 2 18.08 -11.25 19.29
N ILE A 3 17.16 -10.84 18.42
CA ILE A 3 15.73 -11.20 18.48
C ILE A 3 15.53 -12.72 18.35
N GLN A 4 16.25 -13.38 17.45
CA GLN A 4 16.18 -14.83 17.28
C GLN A 4 16.65 -15.57 18.53
N VAL A 5 17.77 -15.12 19.13
CA VAL A 5 18.31 -15.69 20.37
C VAL A 5 17.28 -15.55 21.49
N SER A 6 16.76 -14.34 21.72
CA SER A 6 15.72 -14.11 22.73
C SER A 6 14.48 -14.99 22.51
N TRP A 7 14.08 -15.14 21.24
CA TRP A 7 12.90 -15.96 20.92
C TRP A 7 13.12 -17.44 21.26
N TYR A 8 14.25 -18.03 20.84
CA TYR A 8 14.52 -19.47 21.09
C TYR A 8 14.85 -19.78 22.55
N PHE A 9 15.55 -18.90 23.25
CA PHE A 9 16.01 -19.20 24.62
C PHE A 9 15.07 -18.72 25.72
N PHE A 10 14.21 -17.72 25.46
CA PHE A 10 13.29 -17.20 26.48
C PHE A 10 11.82 -17.40 26.07
N VAL A 11 11.42 -16.93 24.89
CA VAL A 11 10.00 -16.90 24.51
C VAL A 11 9.46 -18.31 24.26
N LEU A 12 10.15 -19.11 23.44
CA LEU A 12 9.72 -20.46 23.10
C LEU A 12 9.62 -21.39 24.32
N PRO A 13 10.66 -21.49 25.22
CA PRO A 13 10.53 -22.27 26.44
C PRO A 13 9.41 -21.79 27.35
N ALA A 14 9.25 -20.48 27.54
CA ALA A 14 8.18 -19.92 28.35
C ALA A 14 6.79 -20.28 27.81
N LEU A 15 6.58 -20.22 26.48
CA LEU A 15 5.34 -20.64 25.84
C LEU A 15 5.06 -22.13 26.03
N LEU A 16 6.08 -22.98 25.84
CA LEU A 16 5.93 -24.42 26.01
C LEU A 16 5.57 -24.77 27.46
N LEU A 17 6.26 -24.19 28.42
CA LEU A 17 5.96 -24.37 29.85
C LEU A 17 4.55 -23.91 30.19
N ASN A 18 4.10 -22.78 29.63
CA ASN A 18 2.74 -22.29 29.84
C ASN A 18 1.69 -23.26 29.26
N TYR A 19 1.90 -23.75 28.03
CA TYR A 19 0.95 -24.68 27.38
C TYR A 19 0.90 -26.01 28.11
N PHE A 20 2.05 -26.60 28.47
CA PHE A 20 2.10 -27.85 29.26
C PHE A 20 1.52 -27.65 30.67
N GLY A 21 1.78 -26.51 31.30
CA GLY A 21 1.24 -26.19 32.60
C GLY A 21 -0.29 -26.08 32.58
N GLN A 22 -0.85 -25.39 31.60
CA GLN A 22 -2.32 -25.30 31.43
C GLN A 22 -2.93 -26.69 31.13
N ALA A 23 -2.29 -27.48 30.26
CA ALA A 23 -2.76 -28.84 29.96
C ALA A 23 -2.75 -29.72 31.23
N ALA A 24 -1.69 -29.70 32.01
CA ALA A 24 -1.58 -30.44 33.25
C ALA A 24 -2.64 -30.00 34.28
N LEU A 25 -2.88 -28.69 34.37
CA LEU A 25 -3.92 -28.13 35.25
C LEU A 25 -5.31 -28.63 34.88
N ILE A 26 -5.65 -28.64 33.58
CA ILE A 26 -6.95 -29.10 33.09
C ILE A 26 -7.14 -30.60 33.31
N LEU A 27 -6.09 -31.40 33.13
CA LEU A 27 -6.12 -32.84 33.39
C LEU A 27 -6.33 -33.16 34.88
N GLY A 28 -5.75 -32.36 35.76
CA GLY A 28 -5.90 -32.53 37.22
C GLY A 28 -7.18 -31.91 37.78
N ASN A 29 -7.70 -30.86 37.15
CA ASN A 29 -8.90 -30.15 37.59
C ASN A 29 -9.73 -29.69 36.36
N PRO A 30 -10.73 -30.46 35.94
CA PRO A 30 -11.58 -30.13 34.79
C PRO A 30 -12.34 -28.79 34.92
N GLU A 31 -12.60 -28.29 36.10
CA GLU A 31 -13.22 -26.97 36.30
C GLU A 31 -12.32 -25.80 35.93
N ALA A 32 -11.03 -26.06 35.72
CA ALA A 32 -10.09 -25.05 35.28
C ALA A 32 -10.21 -24.68 33.79
N VAL A 33 -11.00 -25.44 33.00
CA VAL A 33 -11.15 -25.24 31.54
C VAL A 33 -11.62 -23.83 31.15
N GLU A 34 -12.44 -23.18 31.97
CA GLU A 34 -12.97 -21.85 31.64
C GLU A 34 -11.90 -20.76 31.64
N ARG A 35 -10.92 -20.82 32.57
CA ARG A 35 -9.87 -19.78 32.70
C ARG A 35 -8.52 -20.40 33.12
N PRO A 36 -7.95 -21.31 32.33
CA PRO A 36 -6.78 -22.08 32.74
C PRO A 36 -5.54 -21.19 32.97
N PHE A 37 -5.35 -20.15 32.21
CA PHE A 37 -4.22 -19.23 32.33
C PHE A 37 -4.17 -18.53 33.70
N PHE A 38 -5.31 -18.00 34.18
CA PHE A 38 -5.37 -17.32 35.45
C PHE A 38 -5.41 -18.31 36.65
N LYS A 39 -6.01 -19.48 36.47
CA LYS A 39 -6.06 -20.52 37.51
C LYS A 39 -4.71 -21.23 37.70
N LEU A 40 -3.77 -21.09 36.78
CA LEU A 40 -2.40 -21.59 36.92
C LEU A 40 -1.58 -20.77 37.94
N ALA A 41 -1.93 -19.50 38.14
CA ALA A 41 -1.23 -18.60 39.03
C ALA A 41 -1.74 -18.75 40.49
N PRO A 42 -0.84 -18.64 41.49
CA PRO A 42 -1.27 -18.57 42.88
C PRO A 42 -2.06 -17.27 43.15
N GLU A 43 -2.94 -17.26 44.14
CA GLU A 43 -3.87 -16.16 44.44
C GLU A 43 -3.18 -14.78 44.55
N TRP A 44 -2.02 -14.73 45.21
CA TRP A 44 -1.26 -13.48 45.38
C TRP A 44 -0.71 -12.92 44.04
N ALA A 45 -0.53 -13.77 43.02
CA ALA A 45 0.03 -13.39 41.73
C ALA A 45 -1.06 -13.00 40.69
N ILE A 46 -2.33 -13.19 40.98
CA ILE A 46 -3.43 -12.93 40.02
C ILE A 46 -3.46 -11.45 39.60
N VAL A 47 -3.39 -10.51 40.56
CA VAL A 47 -3.43 -9.07 40.25
C VAL A 47 -2.19 -8.64 39.45
N PRO A 48 -0.95 -8.96 39.84
CA PRO A 48 0.22 -8.71 38.97
C PRO A 48 0.11 -9.34 37.57
N LEU A 49 -0.41 -10.56 37.48
CA LEU A 49 -0.60 -11.25 36.19
C LEU A 49 -1.61 -10.53 35.28
N VAL A 50 -2.72 -10.03 35.85
CA VAL A 50 -3.69 -9.23 35.08
C VAL A 50 -3.04 -7.95 34.55
N VAL A 51 -2.27 -7.25 35.35
CA VAL A 51 -1.54 -6.04 34.93
C VAL A 51 -0.58 -6.37 33.80
N LEU A 52 0.26 -7.41 33.95
CA LEU A 52 1.18 -7.85 32.92
C LEU A 52 0.46 -8.27 31.63
N ALA A 53 -0.62 -9.02 31.73
CA ALA A 53 -1.43 -9.43 30.58
C ALA A 53 -2.02 -8.22 29.84
N THR A 54 -2.49 -7.21 30.57
CA THR A 54 -3.00 -5.96 29.99
C THR A 54 -1.88 -5.21 29.27
N MET A 55 -0.71 -5.06 29.87
CA MET A 55 0.45 -4.43 29.21
C MET A 55 0.87 -5.19 27.95
N ALA A 56 0.91 -6.52 28.01
CA ALA A 56 1.22 -7.36 26.86
C ALA A 56 0.20 -7.17 25.72
N THR A 57 -1.10 -7.06 26.06
CA THR A 57 -2.16 -6.81 25.09
C THR A 57 -2.02 -5.45 24.40
N VAL A 58 -1.64 -4.40 25.14
CA VAL A 58 -1.37 -3.06 24.57
C VAL A 58 -0.21 -3.14 23.59
N ILE A 59 0.89 -3.79 23.95
CA ILE A 59 2.06 -3.96 23.07
C ILE A 59 1.71 -4.76 21.82
N ALA A 60 0.95 -5.85 21.97
CA ALA A 60 0.46 -6.65 20.84
C ALA A 60 -0.41 -5.84 19.89
N SER A 61 -1.33 -5.00 20.43
CA SER A 61 -2.17 -4.10 19.64
C SER A 61 -1.32 -3.11 18.81
N GLN A 62 -0.30 -2.51 19.41
CA GLN A 62 0.62 -1.59 18.71
C GLN A 62 1.35 -2.29 17.56
N ALA A 63 1.82 -3.51 17.77
CA ALA A 63 2.48 -4.30 16.73
C ALA A 63 1.54 -4.60 15.54
N LEU A 64 0.28 -4.97 15.82
CA LEU A 64 -0.73 -5.23 14.80
C LEU A 64 -1.08 -3.98 14.00
N ILE A 65 -1.24 -2.83 14.66
CA ILE A 65 -1.54 -1.54 13.99
C ILE A 65 -0.39 -1.17 13.05
N SER A 66 0.86 -1.26 13.53
CA SER A 66 2.05 -0.99 12.69
C SER A 66 2.15 -1.95 11.50
N GLY A 67 1.81 -3.22 11.71
CA GLY A 67 1.72 -4.22 10.65
C GLY A 67 0.67 -3.87 9.60
N ALA A 68 -0.54 -3.45 10.02
CA ALA A 68 -1.60 -3.02 9.14
C ALA A 68 -1.21 -1.80 8.29
N PHE A 69 -0.52 -0.82 8.88
CA PHE A 69 -0.01 0.34 8.13
C PHE A 69 1.01 -0.09 7.08
N SER A 70 1.96 -0.95 7.44
CA SER A 70 2.98 -1.45 6.51
C SER A 70 2.38 -2.23 5.35
N LEU A 71 1.37 -3.08 5.61
CA LEU A 71 0.64 -3.81 4.58
C LEU A 71 -0.15 -2.86 3.66
N THR A 72 -0.75 -1.81 4.22
CA THR A 72 -1.47 -0.79 3.43
C THR A 72 -0.52 -0.08 2.48
N VAL A 73 0.66 0.33 2.95
CA VAL A 73 1.68 0.97 2.09
C VAL A 73 2.10 0.03 0.96
N GLN A 74 2.36 -1.24 1.26
CA GLN A 74 2.70 -2.23 0.24
C GLN A 74 1.56 -2.45 -0.77
N ALA A 75 0.31 -2.50 -0.31
CA ALA A 75 -0.85 -2.65 -1.19
C ALA A 75 -1.03 -1.45 -2.13
N VAL A 76 -0.77 -0.22 -1.65
CA VAL A 76 -0.75 0.99 -2.48
C VAL A 76 0.39 0.94 -3.50
N GLN A 77 1.60 0.56 -3.08
CA GLN A 77 2.77 0.46 -3.96
C GLN A 77 2.61 -0.60 -5.07
N LEU A 78 1.86 -1.67 -4.79
CA LEU A 78 1.55 -2.75 -5.74
C LEU A 78 0.28 -2.50 -6.56
N ASP A 79 -0.28 -1.29 -6.52
CA ASP A 79 -1.52 -0.91 -7.21
C ASP A 79 -2.76 -1.77 -6.82
N TYR A 80 -2.82 -2.27 -5.58
CA TYR A 80 -3.99 -2.95 -5.05
C TYR A 80 -4.95 -2.00 -4.30
N LEU A 81 -4.47 -0.84 -3.86
CA LEU A 81 -5.27 0.18 -3.20
C LEU A 81 -5.02 1.56 -3.82
N PRO A 82 -5.99 2.48 -3.77
CA PRO A 82 -5.79 3.87 -4.16
C PRO A 82 -4.72 4.53 -3.28
N ARG A 83 -4.15 5.61 -3.77
CA ARG A 83 -3.22 6.43 -2.99
C ARG A 83 -3.94 7.01 -1.78
N VAL A 84 -3.41 6.76 -0.59
CA VAL A 84 -3.88 7.29 0.68
C VAL A 84 -2.77 8.12 1.32
N LYS A 85 -3.15 9.07 2.17
CA LYS A 85 -2.18 9.87 2.90
C LYS A 85 -1.35 8.97 3.83
N ILE A 86 -0.03 8.95 3.62
CA ILE A 86 0.94 8.21 4.40
C ILE A 86 1.88 9.22 5.04
N SER A 87 2.02 9.17 6.37
CA SER A 87 2.96 10.01 7.10
C SER A 87 4.08 9.13 7.67
N HIS A 88 5.33 9.48 7.40
CA HIS A 88 6.48 8.79 7.96
C HIS A 88 6.81 9.38 9.33
N THR A 89 6.78 8.55 10.37
CA THR A 89 7.01 8.99 11.76
C THR A 89 8.48 8.93 12.18
N SER A 90 9.34 8.31 11.36
CA SER A 90 10.79 8.23 11.60
C SER A 90 11.57 8.51 10.33
N SER A 91 12.59 9.36 10.43
CA SER A 91 13.54 9.61 9.35
C SER A 91 14.59 8.48 9.19
N ALA A 92 14.72 7.60 10.18
CA ALA A 92 15.73 6.54 10.19
C ALA A 92 15.20 5.17 9.75
N HIS A 93 13.89 4.92 9.86
CA HIS A 93 13.31 3.61 9.61
C HIS A 93 12.12 3.69 8.65
N ARG A 94 12.25 3.13 7.45
CA ARG A 94 11.20 3.09 6.41
C ARG A 94 9.89 2.45 6.88
N GLY A 95 9.95 1.53 7.85
CA GLY A 95 8.77 0.81 8.35
C GLY A 95 7.91 1.58 9.37
N GLN A 96 8.36 2.75 9.83
CA GLN A 96 7.59 3.55 10.79
C GLN A 96 6.70 4.54 10.03
N VAL A 97 5.56 4.03 9.61
CA VAL A 97 4.55 4.79 8.86
C VAL A 97 3.27 4.91 9.67
N TYR A 98 2.54 6.00 9.44
CA TYR A 98 1.21 6.24 9.99
C TYR A 98 0.22 6.49 8.85
N VAL A 99 -0.88 5.75 8.85
CA VAL A 99 -1.94 5.88 7.85
C VAL A 99 -3.24 6.25 8.56
N PRO A 100 -3.61 7.53 8.60
CA PRO A 100 -4.76 8.03 9.37
C PRO A 100 -6.06 7.28 9.08
N LEU A 101 -6.36 7.05 7.79
CA LEU A 101 -7.57 6.34 7.36
C LEU A 101 -7.65 4.93 7.99
N VAL A 102 -6.58 4.16 7.91
CA VAL A 102 -6.52 2.80 8.45
C VAL A 102 -6.62 2.81 9.96
N ASN A 103 -5.98 3.78 10.62
CA ASN A 103 -6.05 3.93 12.08
C ASN A 103 -7.51 4.14 12.55
N TRP A 104 -8.25 5.04 11.90
CA TRP A 104 -9.66 5.28 12.21
C TRP A 104 -10.53 4.05 11.91
N MET A 105 -10.29 3.37 10.79
CA MET A 105 -11.01 2.15 10.44
C MET A 105 -10.77 1.03 11.47
N LEU A 106 -9.53 0.84 11.93
CA LEU A 106 -9.20 -0.12 12.97
C LEU A 106 -9.88 0.23 14.29
N MET A 107 -9.87 1.50 14.68
CA MET A 107 -10.54 1.96 15.91
C MET A 107 -12.05 1.69 15.86
N ILE A 108 -12.72 2.10 14.77
CA ILE A 108 -14.16 1.89 14.59
C ILE A 108 -14.47 0.38 14.55
N GLY A 109 -13.63 -0.40 13.85
CA GLY A 109 -13.76 -1.86 13.78
C GLY A 109 -13.61 -2.52 15.15
N CYS A 110 -12.63 -2.12 15.96
CA CYS A 110 -12.44 -2.64 17.32
C CYS A 110 -13.64 -2.31 18.23
N ILE A 111 -14.11 -1.05 18.20
CA ILE A 111 -15.28 -0.64 18.97
C ILE A 111 -16.52 -1.45 18.54
N GLY A 112 -16.75 -1.58 17.23
CA GLY A 112 -17.84 -2.36 16.65
C GLY A 112 -17.79 -3.83 17.07
N LEU A 113 -16.61 -4.44 17.07
CA LEU A 113 -16.41 -5.82 17.54
C LEU A 113 -16.77 -6.00 19.01
N VAL A 114 -16.30 -5.08 19.87
CA VAL A 114 -16.60 -5.15 21.31
C VAL A 114 -18.10 -5.01 21.56
N LEU A 115 -18.76 -4.07 20.89
CA LEU A 115 -20.21 -3.85 21.06
C LEU A 115 -21.05 -5.00 20.49
N THR A 116 -20.59 -5.64 19.40
CA THR A 116 -21.34 -6.73 18.75
C THR A 116 -21.18 -8.06 19.50
N PHE A 117 -19.94 -8.43 19.85
CA PHE A 117 -19.68 -9.75 20.41
C PHE A 117 -19.80 -9.82 21.94
N GLN A 118 -19.52 -8.74 22.65
CA GLN A 118 -19.68 -8.57 24.09
C GLN A 118 -18.99 -9.62 25.00
N THR A 119 -18.57 -10.75 24.43
CA THR A 119 -17.93 -11.86 25.16
C THR A 119 -16.57 -12.20 24.51
N SER A 120 -15.60 -12.51 25.37
CA SER A 120 -14.28 -12.97 24.90
C SER A 120 -14.34 -14.31 24.15
N LYS A 121 -15.33 -15.15 24.42
CA LYS A 121 -15.53 -16.44 23.74
C LYS A 121 -15.85 -16.25 22.25
N ASN A 122 -16.74 -15.31 21.91
CA ASN A 122 -17.10 -15.02 20.53
C ASN A 122 -15.95 -14.33 19.78
N LEU A 123 -15.22 -13.41 20.45
CA LEU A 123 -14.00 -12.81 19.89
C LEU A 123 -12.91 -13.85 19.62
N ALA A 124 -12.75 -14.85 20.52
CA ALA A 124 -11.81 -15.95 20.30
C ALA A 124 -12.20 -16.83 19.11
N ALA A 125 -13.49 -16.99 18.81
CA ALA A 125 -13.96 -17.70 17.61
C ALA A 125 -13.56 -16.95 16.33
N ALA A 126 -13.75 -15.62 16.28
CA ALA A 126 -13.31 -14.79 15.16
C ALA A 126 -11.79 -14.84 14.96
N TYR A 127 -11.03 -14.71 16.05
CA TYR A 127 -9.58 -14.81 16.04
C TYR A 127 -9.10 -16.18 15.52
N GLY A 128 -9.68 -17.28 16.02
CA GLY A 128 -9.32 -18.63 15.63
C GLY A 128 -9.42 -18.87 14.12
N ILE A 129 -10.51 -18.47 13.49
CA ILE A 129 -10.72 -18.60 12.03
C ILE A 129 -9.72 -17.73 11.26
N ALA A 130 -9.52 -16.48 11.68
CA ALA A 130 -8.61 -15.57 10.98
C ALA A 130 -7.17 -16.10 10.98
N VAL A 131 -6.67 -16.53 12.15
CA VAL A 131 -5.29 -17.02 12.29
C VAL A 131 -5.07 -18.32 11.55
N THR A 132 -5.94 -19.33 11.73
CA THR A 132 -5.76 -20.62 11.08
C THR A 132 -5.92 -20.58 9.56
N SER A 133 -6.80 -19.69 9.04
CA SER A 133 -6.87 -19.42 7.61
C SER A 133 -5.58 -18.80 7.07
N THR A 134 -5.02 -17.83 7.80
CA THR A 134 -3.75 -17.19 7.42
C THR A 134 -2.59 -18.19 7.46
N MET A 135 -2.53 -19.08 8.45
CA MET A 135 -1.52 -20.14 8.54
C MET A 135 -1.57 -21.03 7.29
N ALA A 136 -2.74 -21.57 6.94
CA ALA A 136 -2.91 -22.42 5.76
C ALA A 136 -2.51 -21.70 4.46
N ILE A 137 -2.93 -20.44 4.27
CA ILE A 137 -2.53 -19.62 3.11
C ILE A 137 -1.03 -19.41 3.08
N THR A 138 -0.40 -19.08 4.22
CA THR A 138 1.05 -18.85 4.32
C THR A 138 1.83 -20.11 3.94
N THR A 139 1.39 -21.27 4.40
CA THR A 139 2.02 -22.55 4.06
C THR A 139 1.89 -22.89 2.57
N MET A 140 0.76 -22.57 1.93
CA MET A 140 0.60 -22.72 0.47
C MET A 140 1.52 -21.75 -0.28
N LEU A 141 1.61 -20.50 0.16
CA LEU A 141 2.52 -19.49 -0.43
C LEU A 141 3.99 -19.86 -0.25
N PHE A 142 4.34 -20.48 0.89
CA PHE A 142 5.68 -21.02 1.13
C PHE A 142 6.08 -22.05 0.07
N TYR A 143 5.19 -22.97 -0.31
CA TYR A 143 5.45 -23.92 -1.40
C TYR A 143 5.79 -23.21 -2.71
N ILE A 144 4.97 -22.23 -3.09
CA ILE A 144 5.17 -21.45 -4.33
C ILE A 144 6.51 -20.71 -4.30
N LEU A 145 6.85 -20.09 -3.16
CA LEU A 145 8.11 -19.38 -2.97
C LEU A 145 9.31 -20.33 -3.04
N ALA A 146 9.23 -21.47 -2.35
CA ALA A 146 10.30 -22.46 -2.30
C ALA A 146 10.64 -23.00 -3.71
N VAL A 147 9.62 -23.29 -4.52
CA VAL A 147 9.82 -23.80 -5.90
C VAL A 147 10.31 -22.68 -6.83
N ASN A 148 9.64 -21.51 -6.84
CA ASN A 148 9.88 -20.48 -7.86
C ASN A 148 11.04 -19.53 -7.52
N ARG A 149 11.29 -19.25 -6.24
CA ARG A 149 12.31 -18.27 -5.83
C ARG A 149 13.58 -18.92 -5.29
N TRP A 150 13.42 -20.00 -4.51
CA TRP A 150 14.56 -20.72 -3.91
C TRP A 150 15.03 -21.91 -4.74
N ASN A 151 14.37 -22.18 -5.89
CA ASN A 151 14.70 -23.25 -6.79
C ASN A 151 14.77 -24.65 -6.12
N TRP A 152 13.91 -24.89 -5.12
CA TRP A 152 13.80 -26.20 -4.52
C TRP A 152 13.14 -27.18 -5.50
N SER A 153 13.57 -28.43 -5.49
CA SER A 153 12.84 -29.48 -6.21
C SER A 153 11.41 -29.59 -5.64
N LYS A 154 10.45 -29.86 -6.52
CA LYS A 154 9.03 -30.02 -6.13
C LYS A 154 8.86 -31.04 -5.01
N PHE A 155 9.62 -32.14 -5.05
CA PHE A 155 9.58 -33.17 -4.03
C PHE A 155 10.05 -32.66 -2.67
N LYS A 156 11.17 -31.94 -2.61
CA LYS A 156 11.69 -31.32 -1.37
C LYS A 156 10.70 -30.30 -0.81
N ALA A 157 10.13 -29.45 -1.67
CA ALA A 157 9.14 -28.46 -1.25
C ALA A 157 7.87 -29.13 -0.69
N LEU A 158 7.35 -30.19 -1.34
CA LEU A 158 6.20 -30.95 -0.87
C LEU A 158 6.48 -31.68 0.45
N ALA A 159 7.66 -32.31 0.58
CA ALA A 159 8.04 -33.01 1.81
C ALA A 159 8.01 -32.14 3.06
N VAL A 160 8.28 -30.83 2.91
CA VAL A 160 8.19 -29.87 4.00
C VAL A 160 6.78 -29.28 4.13
N THR A 161 6.15 -28.92 3.00
CA THR A 161 4.87 -28.22 3.00
C THR A 161 3.70 -29.09 3.43
N VAL A 162 3.67 -30.37 2.99
CA VAL A 162 2.53 -31.28 3.28
C VAL A 162 2.33 -31.52 4.77
N PRO A 163 3.36 -31.85 5.57
CA PRO A 163 3.18 -32.01 7.02
C PRO A 163 2.71 -30.73 7.71
N LEU A 164 3.28 -29.57 7.33
CA LEU A 164 2.87 -28.28 7.88
C LEU A 164 1.41 -27.96 7.51
N LEU A 165 1.04 -28.12 6.25
CA LEU A 165 -0.32 -27.89 5.78
C LEU A 165 -1.32 -28.83 6.43
N ALA A 166 -0.96 -30.08 6.69
CA ALA A 166 -1.83 -31.04 7.39
C ALA A 166 -2.16 -30.56 8.81
N ILE A 167 -1.17 -30.01 9.53
CA ILE A 167 -1.36 -29.41 10.86
C ILE A 167 -2.27 -28.15 10.75
N ASP A 168 -1.97 -27.27 9.81
CA ASP A 168 -2.75 -26.04 9.61
C ASP A 168 -4.21 -26.33 9.26
N LEU A 169 -4.46 -27.34 8.40
CA LEU A 169 -5.80 -27.75 8.02
C LEU A 169 -6.54 -28.46 9.19
N ALA A 170 -5.84 -29.17 10.06
CA ALA A 170 -6.42 -29.74 11.26
C ALA A 170 -6.91 -28.62 12.22
N PHE A 171 -6.09 -27.59 12.43
CA PHE A 171 -6.49 -26.42 13.23
C PHE A 171 -7.62 -25.63 12.57
N LEU A 172 -7.56 -25.41 11.27
CA LEU A 172 -8.63 -24.76 10.52
C LEU A 172 -9.94 -25.56 10.64
N GLY A 173 -9.89 -26.88 10.44
CA GLY A 173 -11.03 -27.76 10.57
C GLY A 173 -11.68 -27.69 11.96
N ALA A 174 -10.87 -27.65 13.02
CA ALA A 174 -11.33 -27.49 14.38
C ALA A 174 -12.00 -26.11 14.66
N ASN A 175 -11.71 -25.09 13.85
CA ASN A 175 -12.31 -23.77 13.97
C ASN A 175 -13.55 -23.56 13.06
N ILE A 176 -13.75 -24.39 12.01
CA ILE A 176 -14.92 -24.28 11.10
C ILE A 176 -16.27 -24.26 11.87
N PRO A 177 -16.51 -25.13 12.89
CA PRO A 177 -17.76 -25.08 13.65
C PRO A 177 -18.02 -23.77 14.39
N LYS A 178 -16.99 -22.94 14.56
CA LYS A 178 -17.08 -21.63 15.23
C LYS A 178 -17.50 -20.50 14.29
N ILE A 179 -17.60 -20.76 12.97
CA ILE A 179 -18.00 -19.75 11.99
C ILE A 179 -19.33 -19.07 12.37
N PRO A 180 -20.42 -19.80 12.69
CA PRO A 180 -21.69 -19.17 13.09
C PRO A 180 -21.59 -18.37 14.38
N HIS A 181 -20.63 -18.68 15.26
CA HIS A 181 -20.46 -18.08 16.59
C HIS A 181 -19.48 -16.89 16.61
N GLY A 182 -19.20 -16.27 15.46
CA GLY A 182 -18.33 -15.10 15.35
C GLY A 182 -17.21 -15.24 14.31
N GLY A 183 -16.86 -16.44 13.87
CA GLY A 183 -15.85 -16.68 12.85
C GLY A 183 -16.22 -16.16 11.45
N TRP A 184 -17.47 -15.87 11.18
CA TRP A 184 -17.95 -15.29 9.92
C TRP A 184 -17.42 -13.87 9.70
N PHE A 185 -17.20 -13.10 10.77
CA PHE A 185 -16.84 -11.69 10.70
C PHE A 185 -15.50 -11.44 9.96
N PRO A 186 -14.36 -12.06 10.34
CA PRO A 186 -13.12 -11.88 9.61
C PRO A 186 -13.20 -12.36 8.15
N LEU A 187 -14.03 -13.36 7.86
CA LEU A 187 -14.21 -13.82 6.47
C LEU A 187 -14.92 -12.76 5.62
N VAL A 188 -15.97 -12.13 6.15
CA VAL A 188 -16.68 -11.02 5.44
C VAL A 188 -15.74 -9.86 5.19
N ILE A 189 -14.94 -9.45 6.17
CA ILE A 189 -13.95 -8.38 6.00
C ILE A 189 -12.89 -8.78 4.95
N ALA A 190 -12.36 -9.99 5.04
CA ALA A 190 -11.36 -10.48 4.09
C ALA A 190 -11.89 -10.50 2.65
N ILE A 191 -13.13 -10.97 2.44
CA ILE A 191 -13.79 -10.96 1.13
C ILE A 191 -14.03 -9.53 0.66
N GLY A 192 -14.50 -8.64 1.52
CA GLY A 192 -14.70 -7.23 1.18
C GLY A 192 -13.42 -6.53 0.73
N LEU A 193 -12.33 -6.73 1.48
CA LEU A 193 -11.02 -6.19 1.11
C LEU A 193 -10.49 -6.82 -0.19
N LEU A 194 -10.65 -8.13 -0.36
CA LEU A 194 -10.24 -8.81 -1.60
C LEU A 194 -10.99 -8.26 -2.81
N VAL A 195 -12.30 -8.10 -2.72
CA VAL A 195 -13.13 -7.51 -3.79
C VAL A 195 -12.67 -6.08 -4.08
N GLN A 196 -12.45 -5.27 -3.05
CA GLN A 196 -11.93 -3.90 -3.21
C GLN A 196 -10.57 -3.88 -3.92
N MET A 197 -9.62 -4.70 -3.48
CA MET A 197 -8.26 -4.76 -4.05
C MET A 197 -8.28 -5.26 -5.50
N MET A 198 -9.05 -6.31 -5.80
CA MET A 198 -9.17 -6.83 -7.16
C MET A 198 -9.87 -5.85 -8.09
N THR A 199 -10.91 -5.18 -7.61
CA THR A 199 -11.64 -4.15 -8.35
C THR A 199 -10.72 -2.98 -8.69
N TRP A 200 -9.97 -2.48 -7.71
CA TRP A 200 -9.01 -1.40 -7.93
C TRP A 200 -7.96 -1.80 -8.96
N ARG A 201 -7.29 -2.94 -8.77
CA ARG A 201 -6.27 -3.43 -9.70
C ARG A 201 -6.79 -3.60 -11.11
N LYS A 202 -7.97 -4.24 -11.28
CA LYS A 202 -8.59 -4.43 -12.58
C LYS A 202 -8.95 -3.10 -13.23
N GLY A 203 -9.53 -2.17 -12.48
CA GLY A 203 -9.86 -0.83 -12.96
C GLY A 203 -8.61 -0.07 -13.42
N ARG A 204 -7.53 -0.07 -12.63
CA ARG A 204 -6.26 0.55 -13.03
C ARG A 204 -5.65 -0.07 -14.28
N GLN A 205 -5.73 -1.39 -14.44
CA GLN A 205 -5.27 -2.08 -15.66
C GLN A 205 -6.08 -1.65 -16.89
N LEU A 206 -7.41 -1.51 -16.77
CA LEU A 206 -8.28 -1.06 -17.87
C LEU A 206 -7.99 0.39 -18.25
N VAL A 207 -7.83 1.28 -17.27
CA VAL A 207 -7.44 2.68 -17.48
C VAL A 207 -6.08 2.75 -18.17
N ALA A 208 -5.07 2.06 -17.64
CA ALA A 208 -3.74 2.02 -18.22
C ALA A 208 -3.76 1.50 -19.67
N ALA A 209 -4.48 0.40 -19.95
CA ALA A 209 -4.57 -0.14 -21.30
C ALA A 209 -5.22 0.81 -22.32
N ARG A 210 -6.08 1.73 -21.86
CA ARG A 210 -6.70 2.74 -22.73
C ARG A 210 -5.80 3.94 -22.96
N ILE A 211 -5.14 4.40 -21.93
CA ILE A 211 -4.14 5.48 -22.02
C ILE A 211 -2.98 5.05 -22.94
N HIS A 212 -2.43 3.85 -22.73
CA HIS A 212 -1.29 3.35 -23.51
C HIS A 212 -1.60 3.13 -25.01
N ARG A 213 -2.86 3.00 -25.42
CA ARG A 213 -3.22 2.91 -26.85
C ARG A 213 -2.87 4.18 -27.64
N GLY A 214 -2.76 5.31 -26.98
CA GLY A 214 -2.42 6.61 -27.58
C GLY A 214 -1.02 7.10 -27.27
N GLU A 215 -0.21 6.34 -26.51
CA GLU A 215 1.14 6.76 -26.14
C GLU A 215 2.09 6.63 -27.32
N ARG A 216 2.82 7.70 -27.59
CA ARG A 216 3.83 7.82 -28.64
C ARG A 216 5.15 8.28 -28.05
N PRO A 217 6.30 7.89 -28.64
CA PRO A 217 7.59 8.44 -28.26
C PRO A 217 7.57 9.96 -28.31
N ILE A 218 8.20 10.62 -27.34
CA ILE A 218 8.20 12.08 -27.26
C ILE A 218 8.84 12.72 -28.49
N GLY A 219 9.91 12.14 -29.03
CA GLY A 219 10.58 12.64 -30.23
C GLY A 219 9.66 12.70 -31.45
N GLU A 220 8.91 11.61 -31.72
CA GLU A 220 7.96 11.58 -32.84
C GLU A 220 6.88 12.67 -32.72
N VAL A 221 6.36 12.88 -31.51
CA VAL A 221 5.32 13.91 -31.26
C VAL A 221 5.89 15.31 -31.48
N LEU A 222 7.15 15.56 -31.08
CA LEU A 222 7.79 16.86 -31.27
C LEU A 222 8.13 17.10 -32.76
N ASP A 223 8.65 16.09 -33.46
CA ASP A 223 9.00 16.17 -34.90
C ASP A 223 7.77 16.51 -35.75
N GLU A 224 6.63 15.85 -35.50
CA GLU A 224 5.35 16.14 -36.18
C GLU A 224 4.85 17.56 -35.91
N ASN A 225 5.17 18.11 -34.75
CA ASN A 225 4.74 19.42 -34.30
C ASN A 225 5.87 20.48 -34.35
N ALA A 226 6.94 20.24 -35.13
CA ALA A 226 8.10 21.13 -35.21
C ALA A 226 7.76 22.57 -35.64
N LYS A 227 6.65 22.75 -36.40
CA LYS A 227 6.17 24.06 -36.86
C LYS A 227 5.17 24.76 -35.96
N VAL A 228 4.86 24.17 -34.81
CA VAL A 228 3.92 24.75 -33.86
C VAL A 228 4.49 26.04 -33.25
N ALA A 229 3.61 27.01 -33.04
CA ALA A 229 3.97 28.30 -32.43
C ALA A 229 4.55 28.12 -31.03
N ARG A 230 5.72 28.77 -30.76
CA ARG A 230 6.33 28.80 -29.43
C ARG A 230 5.88 30.04 -28.68
N VAL A 231 5.16 29.86 -27.57
CA VAL A 231 4.71 30.94 -26.69
C VAL A 231 5.72 31.21 -25.57
N PRO A 232 5.81 32.43 -25.02
CA PRO A 232 6.64 32.71 -23.85
C PRO A 232 6.23 31.89 -22.63
N GLY A 233 7.10 31.83 -21.62
CA GLY A 233 6.90 31.13 -20.36
C GLY A 233 7.38 29.70 -20.36
N THR A 234 7.22 29.05 -19.20
CA THR A 234 7.65 27.68 -18.90
C THR A 234 6.45 26.76 -18.68
N ALA A 235 6.36 25.67 -19.44
CA ALA A 235 5.37 24.61 -19.20
C ALA A 235 6.01 23.40 -18.53
N VAL A 236 5.45 22.95 -17.41
CA VAL A 236 5.93 21.79 -16.66
C VAL A 236 4.88 20.67 -16.76
N PHE A 237 5.14 19.63 -17.53
CA PHE A 237 4.26 18.48 -17.68
C PHE A 237 4.68 17.36 -16.73
N MET A 238 3.84 17.07 -15.75
CA MET A 238 4.06 16.00 -14.79
C MET A 238 3.67 14.64 -15.40
N PHE A 239 4.68 13.76 -15.63
CA PHE A 239 4.41 12.46 -16.23
C PHE A 239 5.46 11.43 -15.80
N LYS A 240 5.03 10.19 -15.50
CA LYS A 240 5.91 9.16 -14.95
C LYS A 240 6.89 8.56 -15.97
N ASP A 241 6.47 8.38 -17.23
CA ASP A 241 7.26 7.71 -18.28
C ASP A 241 7.94 8.74 -19.18
N LEU A 242 9.20 9.05 -18.91
CA LEU A 242 9.96 10.04 -19.66
C LEU A 242 10.23 9.62 -21.13
N GLY A 243 10.12 8.34 -21.48
CA GLY A 243 10.30 7.88 -22.87
C GLY A 243 9.14 8.25 -23.79
N LYS A 244 8.00 8.66 -23.24
CA LYS A 244 6.75 8.90 -23.95
C LYS A 244 6.26 10.32 -23.79
N ALA A 245 5.42 10.76 -24.75
CA ALA A 245 4.79 12.06 -24.68
C ALA A 245 3.68 12.07 -23.62
N PRO A 246 3.71 13.04 -22.65
CA PRO A 246 2.62 13.20 -21.70
C PRO A 246 1.27 13.42 -22.39
N PRO A 247 0.19 12.74 -21.99
CA PRO A 247 -1.15 12.97 -22.55
C PRO A 247 -1.58 14.43 -22.51
N ALA A 248 -1.22 15.15 -21.43
CA ALA A 248 -1.49 16.59 -21.31
C ALA A 248 -0.75 17.41 -22.39
N LEU A 249 0.49 17.05 -22.71
CA LEU A 249 1.25 17.69 -23.80
C LEU A 249 0.61 17.38 -25.17
N VAL A 250 0.26 16.14 -25.44
CA VAL A 250 -0.42 15.74 -26.69
C VAL A 250 -1.71 16.49 -26.88
N ASN A 251 -2.54 16.59 -25.83
CA ASN A 251 -3.79 17.33 -25.86
C ASN A 251 -3.55 18.84 -26.07
N ASN A 252 -2.53 19.42 -25.40
CA ASN A 252 -2.17 20.81 -25.61
C ASN A 252 -1.76 21.09 -27.05
N LEU A 253 -0.90 20.25 -27.63
CA LEU A 253 -0.48 20.39 -29.05
C LEU A 253 -1.68 20.22 -30.02
N LYS A 254 -2.57 19.26 -29.76
CA LYS A 254 -3.70 18.97 -30.62
C LYS A 254 -4.75 20.08 -30.62
N HIS A 255 -5.09 20.61 -29.45
CA HIS A 255 -6.21 21.53 -29.27
C HIS A 255 -5.77 23.00 -29.26
N ASN A 256 -4.72 23.34 -28.54
CA ASN A 256 -4.22 24.72 -28.42
C ASN A 256 -3.22 25.07 -29.53
N LYS A 257 -2.56 24.06 -30.15
CA LYS A 257 -1.58 24.22 -31.22
C LYS A 257 -0.42 25.15 -30.85
N VAL A 258 0.01 25.07 -29.61
CA VAL A 258 1.12 25.86 -29.05
C VAL A 258 2.05 24.98 -28.24
N LEU A 259 3.32 25.38 -28.14
CA LEU A 259 4.32 24.82 -27.24
C LEU A 259 5.05 25.99 -26.55
N HIS A 260 5.36 25.87 -25.28
CA HIS A 260 6.10 26.91 -24.57
C HIS A 260 7.58 26.92 -25.02
N LYS A 261 8.21 28.10 -24.94
CA LYS A 261 9.66 28.26 -25.24
C LYS A 261 10.50 27.32 -24.39
N CYS A 262 10.14 27.18 -23.10
CA CYS A 262 10.70 26.18 -22.21
C CYS A 262 9.63 25.15 -21.83
N THR A 263 9.87 23.89 -22.14
CA THR A 263 8.96 22.78 -21.84
C THR A 263 9.72 21.72 -21.03
N LEU A 264 9.28 21.49 -19.82
CA LEU A 264 9.85 20.53 -18.89
C LEU A 264 8.89 19.32 -18.74
N ILE A 265 9.40 18.12 -19.00
CA ILE A 265 8.67 16.88 -18.72
C ILE A 265 9.28 16.31 -17.45
N VAL A 266 8.51 16.31 -16.36
CA VAL A 266 9.01 16.00 -15.02
C VAL A 266 8.42 14.69 -14.53
N ALA A 267 9.28 13.72 -14.23
CA ALA A 267 8.93 12.50 -13.51
C ALA A 267 9.46 12.57 -12.07
N VAL A 268 8.70 12.01 -11.16
CA VAL A 268 9.10 11.89 -9.75
C VAL A 268 9.22 10.42 -9.39
N GLU A 269 10.37 10.03 -8.85
CA GLU A 269 10.69 8.68 -8.39
C GLU A 269 11.01 8.69 -6.89
N THR A 270 10.47 7.72 -6.17
CA THR A 270 10.82 7.51 -4.77
C THR A 270 11.95 6.50 -4.68
N ALA A 271 13.11 6.95 -4.21
CA ALA A 271 14.30 6.12 -4.01
C ALA A 271 14.15 5.21 -2.78
N GLU A 272 14.93 4.11 -2.75
CA GLU A 272 14.94 3.17 -1.62
C GLU A 272 15.76 3.66 -0.40
N VAL A 273 16.32 4.87 -0.48
CA VAL A 273 17.05 5.52 0.61
C VAL A 273 16.14 6.50 1.36
N PRO A 274 16.40 6.77 2.67
CA PRO A 274 15.57 7.70 3.44
C PRO A 274 15.56 9.11 2.85
N ARG A 275 16.72 9.60 2.43
CA ARG A 275 16.91 10.92 1.82
C ARG A 275 17.87 10.82 0.65
N VAL A 276 17.62 11.61 -0.39
CA VAL A 276 18.47 11.73 -1.56
C VAL A 276 19.27 13.04 -1.46
N ASP A 277 20.58 12.94 -1.66
CA ASP A 277 21.44 14.13 -1.66
C ASP A 277 21.04 15.11 -2.77
N ALA A 278 21.20 16.40 -2.51
CA ALA A 278 20.85 17.43 -3.47
C ALA A 278 21.59 17.28 -4.82
N SER A 279 22.78 16.67 -4.84
CA SER A 279 23.56 16.40 -6.05
C SER A 279 22.95 15.33 -6.96
N GLU A 280 22.25 14.35 -6.38
CA GLU A 280 21.63 13.20 -7.06
C GLU A 280 20.13 13.36 -7.25
N ARG A 281 19.55 14.48 -6.73
CA ARG A 281 18.10 14.72 -6.72
C ARG A 281 17.50 14.83 -8.09
N ALA A 282 18.24 15.33 -9.07
CA ALA A 282 17.72 15.59 -10.39
C ALA A 282 18.67 15.10 -11.51
N VAL A 283 18.08 14.38 -12.47
CA VAL A 283 18.75 14.02 -13.72
C VAL A 283 18.04 14.77 -14.85
N VAL A 284 18.76 15.62 -15.55
CA VAL A 284 18.23 16.42 -16.66
C VAL A 284 18.75 15.87 -17.99
N THR A 285 17.84 15.62 -18.93
CA THR A 285 18.14 15.17 -20.27
C THR A 285 17.50 16.14 -21.27
N LYS A 286 18.30 16.70 -22.17
CA LYS A 286 17.81 17.56 -23.26
C LYS A 286 17.27 16.67 -24.39
N VAL A 287 16.00 16.89 -24.79
CA VAL A 287 15.37 16.21 -25.93
C VAL A 287 15.55 17.03 -27.20
N GLU A 288 15.16 18.30 -27.15
CA GLU A 288 15.24 19.28 -28.24
C GLU A 288 15.56 20.67 -27.67
N PRO A 289 15.85 21.67 -28.53
CA PRO A 289 15.99 23.05 -28.08
C PRO A 289 14.70 23.53 -27.36
N GLY A 290 14.84 23.86 -26.08
CA GLY A 290 13.74 24.29 -25.22
C GLY A 290 12.87 23.17 -24.64
N VAL A 291 13.18 21.89 -24.88
CA VAL A 291 12.45 20.74 -24.30
C VAL A 291 13.40 19.86 -23.50
N PHE A 292 13.08 19.66 -22.24
CA PHE A 292 13.90 18.91 -21.29
C PHE A 292 13.07 17.85 -20.57
N GLN A 293 13.68 16.71 -20.32
CA GLN A 293 13.17 15.67 -19.44
C GLN A 293 13.92 15.74 -18.12
N ILE A 294 13.20 15.72 -17.01
CA ILE A 294 13.75 15.84 -15.68
C ILE A 294 13.22 14.69 -14.82
N LEU A 295 14.14 13.86 -14.32
CA LEU A 295 13.83 12.85 -13.31
C LEU A 295 14.21 13.40 -11.95
N LEU A 296 13.20 13.63 -11.10
CA LEU A 296 13.40 14.04 -9.71
C LEU A 296 13.33 12.81 -8.80
N LYS A 297 14.35 12.63 -7.96
CA LYS A 297 14.44 11.53 -7.00
C LYS A 297 14.26 12.07 -5.59
N PHE A 298 13.32 11.49 -4.84
CA PHE A 298 13.10 11.79 -3.43
C PHE A 298 13.28 10.52 -2.59
N GLY A 299 13.87 10.65 -1.42
CA GLY A 299 13.93 9.56 -0.48
C GLY A 299 12.54 9.20 0.07
N PHE A 300 12.38 7.99 0.59
CA PHE A 300 11.07 7.53 1.06
C PHE A 300 10.54 8.26 2.30
N THR A 301 11.39 9.04 3.01
CA THR A 301 10.95 9.90 4.14
C THR A 301 10.75 11.35 3.76
N GLU A 302 11.07 11.72 2.51
CA GLU A 302 10.92 13.08 2.03
C GLU A 302 9.52 13.30 1.45
N GLU A 303 8.95 14.47 1.72
CA GLU A 303 7.75 14.93 1.00
C GLU A 303 8.19 15.53 -0.34
N PRO A 304 7.68 15.01 -1.48
CA PRO A 304 8.09 15.51 -2.79
C PRO A 304 7.69 16.98 -2.97
N ASN A 305 8.66 17.88 -2.99
CA ASN A 305 8.48 19.28 -3.33
C ASN A 305 9.11 19.54 -4.71
N VAL A 306 8.28 19.46 -5.75
CA VAL A 306 8.74 19.61 -7.13
C VAL A 306 9.24 21.00 -7.43
N VAL A 307 8.59 22.04 -6.89
CA VAL A 307 8.98 23.45 -7.11
C VAL A 307 10.36 23.73 -6.55
N GLU A 308 10.63 23.30 -5.32
CA GLU A 308 11.94 23.44 -4.68
C GLU A 308 13.03 22.68 -5.44
N ALA A 309 12.72 21.45 -5.85
CA ALA A 309 13.67 20.66 -6.62
C ALA A 309 14.00 21.29 -8.00
N LEU A 310 13.00 21.89 -8.65
CA LEU A 310 13.21 22.61 -9.91
C LEU A 310 14.01 23.91 -9.71
N SER A 311 13.80 24.63 -8.62
CA SER A 311 14.59 25.85 -8.31
C SER A 311 16.08 25.53 -8.17
N MET A 312 16.42 24.41 -7.52
CA MET A 312 17.81 23.95 -7.40
C MET A 312 18.47 23.60 -8.76
N ILE A 313 17.68 23.15 -9.73
CA ILE A 313 18.18 22.87 -11.09
C ILE A 313 18.44 24.17 -11.84
N ASN A 314 17.56 25.15 -11.68
CA ASN A 314 17.69 26.49 -12.29
C ASN A 314 18.99 27.17 -11.83
N GLU A 315 19.30 27.11 -10.53
CA GLU A 315 20.57 27.62 -9.97
C GLU A 315 21.81 26.92 -10.54
N ARG A 316 21.69 25.74 -11.13
CA ARG A 316 22.79 24.96 -11.75
C ARG A 316 22.98 25.20 -13.24
N GLY A 317 22.27 26.17 -13.82
CA GLY A 317 22.49 26.63 -15.20
C GLY A 317 21.49 26.15 -16.24
N LEU A 318 20.37 25.55 -15.83
CA LEU A 318 19.23 25.35 -16.71
C LEU A 318 18.27 26.55 -16.52
N GLU A 319 18.43 27.59 -17.36
CA GLU A 319 17.62 28.80 -17.26
C GLU A 319 16.16 28.55 -17.68
N PHE A 320 15.25 28.61 -16.72
CA PHE A 320 13.80 28.68 -16.93
C PHE A 320 13.14 29.51 -15.82
N ASP A 321 12.03 30.14 -16.15
CA ASP A 321 11.32 30.98 -15.20
C ASP A 321 10.26 30.17 -14.45
N LEU A 322 10.48 29.98 -13.14
CA LEU A 322 9.52 29.33 -12.26
C LEU A 322 8.35 30.25 -11.87
N GLU A 323 8.56 31.58 -11.89
CA GLU A 323 7.49 32.53 -11.60
C GLU A 323 6.47 32.57 -12.74
N ASP A 324 6.93 32.52 -13.99
CA ASP A 324 6.10 32.40 -15.19
C ASP A 324 5.99 30.93 -15.66
N SER A 325 5.73 30.03 -14.71
CA SER A 325 5.57 28.60 -15.00
C SER A 325 4.14 28.12 -14.78
N THR A 326 3.68 27.23 -15.68
CA THR A 326 2.40 26.52 -15.57
C THR A 326 2.63 25.04 -15.45
N PHE A 327 2.06 24.40 -14.42
CA PHE A 327 2.14 22.97 -14.18
C PHE A 327 0.94 22.26 -14.80
N PHE A 328 1.19 21.50 -15.85
CA PHE A 328 0.18 20.72 -16.55
C PHE A 328 0.07 19.33 -15.91
N LEU A 329 -1.07 19.07 -15.32
CA LEU A 329 -1.41 17.77 -14.75
C LEU A 329 -2.45 17.06 -15.61
N GLY A 330 -2.20 15.80 -15.96
CA GLY A 330 -3.23 14.95 -16.53
C GLY A 330 -4.25 14.56 -15.45
N HIS A 331 -5.51 14.93 -15.62
CA HIS A 331 -6.61 14.48 -14.78
C HIS A 331 -7.48 13.48 -15.55
N GLU A 332 -7.52 12.23 -15.07
CA GLU A 332 -8.32 11.18 -15.66
C GLU A 332 -9.70 11.17 -15.02
N SER A 333 -10.69 11.72 -15.70
CA SER A 333 -12.09 11.57 -15.31
C SER A 333 -12.61 10.21 -15.77
N ILE A 334 -12.73 9.29 -14.81
CA ILE A 334 -13.25 7.95 -15.09
C ILE A 334 -14.76 7.99 -15.12
N ILE A 335 -15.33 7.62 -16.26
CA ILE A 335 -16.77 7.54 -16.49
C ILE A 335 -17.15 6.08 -16.67
N ALA A 336 -18.19 5.63 -15.95
CA ALA A 336 -18.81 4.34 -16.17
C ALA A 336 -19.37 4.30 -17.59
N GLY A 337 -18.84 3.41 -18.43
CA GLY A 337 -19.17 3.33 -19.87
C GLY A 337 -19.94 2.06 -20.22
N LYS A 338 -20.38 1.97 -21.47
CA LYS A 338 -21.04 0.77 -21.99
C LYS A 338 -20.06 -0.31 -22.49
N VAL A 339 -18.77 -0.09 -22.32
CA VAL A 339 -17.73 -1.01 -22.84
C VAL A 339 -17.48 -2.14 -21.85
N PRO A 340 -17.67 -3.41 -22.22
CA PRO A 340 -17.53 -4.54 -21.32
C PRO A 340 -16.06 -4.71 -20.87
N GLY A 341 -15.77 -4.33 -19.67
CA GLY A 341 -14.44 -4.50 -19.03
C GLY A 341 -14.54 -5.03 -17.61
N MET A 342 -15.63 -4.67 -16.92
CA MET A 342 -15.88 -5.01 -15.52
C MET A 342 -17.40 -5.14 -15.29
N HIS A 343 -17.80 -5.89 -14.26
CA HIS A 343 -19.20 -5.96 -13.86
C HIS A 343 -19.68 -4.58 -13.36
N PRO A 344 -20.90 -4.10 -13.69
CA PRO A 344 -21.36 -2.73 -13.37
C PRO A 344 -21.23 -2.34 -11.89
N LEU A 345 -21.48 -3.27 -10.95
CA LEU A 345 -21.30 -3.01 -9.51
C LEU A 345 -19.83 -2.74 -9.13
N LEU A 346 -18.90 -3.48 -9.73
CA LEU A 346 -17.47 -3.30 -9.48
C LEU A 346 -16.96 -2.01 -10.14
N GLU A 347 -17.52 -1.63 -11.27
CA GLU A 347 -17.25 -0.37 -11.95
C GLU A 347 -17.64 0.84 -11.08
N HIS A 348 -18.83 0.84 -10.50
CA HIS A 348 -19.25 1.87 -9.55
C HIS A 348 -18.36 1.92 -8.33
N LEU A 349 -17.97 0.76 -7.80
CA LEU A 349 -17.02 0.68 -6.69
C LEU A 349 -15.67 1.28 -7.08
N PHE A 350 -15.15 1.00 -8.28
CA PHE A 350 -13.90 1.56 -8.76
C PHE A 350 -13.96 3.09 -8.90
N VAL A 351 -15.05 3.62 -9.49
CA VAL A 351 -15.27 5.07 -9.60
C VAL A 351 -15.31 5.73 -8.22
N LEU A 352 -15.99 5.09 -7.25
CA LEU A 352 -16.04 5.59 -5.87
C LEU A 352 -14.65 5.63 -5.23
N LEU A 353 -13.88 4.55 -5.38
CA LEU A 353 -12.51 4.47 -4.87
C LEU A 353 -11.59 5.50 -5.52
N ASN A 354 -11.75 5.75 -6.81
CA ASN A 354 -10.95 6.74 -7.55
C ASN A 354 -11.24 8.17 -7.10
N ARG A 355 -12.49 8.49 -6.76
CA ARG A 355 -12.86 9.82 -6.23
C ARG A 355 -12.22 10.13 -4.87
N GLY A 356 -11.94 9.09 -4.08
CA GLY A 356 -11.29 9.22 -2.77
C GLY A 356 -9.75 9.26 -2.83
N ALA A 357 -9.16 9.13 -4.02
CA ALA A 357 -7.70 9.19 -4.18
C ALA A 357 -7.20 10.64 -4.08
N ASP A 358 -6.03 10.84 -3.44
CA ASP A 358 -5.41 12.15 -3.35
C ASP A 358 -5.03 12.71 -4.73
N SER A 359 -5.27 14.03 -4.91
CA SER A 359 -4.91 14.72 -6.15
C SER A 359 -3.39 14.82 -6.32
N ALA A 360 -2.90 14.69 -7.56
CA ALA A 360 -1.48 14.80 -7.87
C ALA A 360 -0.89 16.17 -7.47
N GLY A 361 -1.66 17.24 -7.60
CA GLY A 361 -1.22 18.58 -7.22
C GLY A 361 -0.82 18.70 -5.75
N ARG A 362 -1.63 18.14 -4.84
CA ARG A 362 -1.30 18.10 -3.40
C ARG A 362 -0.12 17.19 -3.10
N PHE A 363 -0.06 16.04 -3.76
CA PHE A 363 1.02 15.07 -3.53
C PHE A 363 2.40 15.63 -3.87
N PHE A 364 2.50 16.46 -4.92
CA PHE A 364 3.75 17.06 -5.38
C PHE A 364 4.02 18.46 -4.83
N ASN A 365 3.16 18.93 -3.91
CA ASN A 365 3.24 20.26 -3.28
C ASN A 365 3.32 21.40 -4.31
N LEU A 366 2.46 21.34 -5.34
CA LEU A 366 2.40 22.34 -6.39
C LEU A 366 1.53 23.53 -5.98
N PRO A 367 1.89 24.77 -6.39
CA PRO A 367 1.08 25.96 -6.12
C PRO A 367 -0.25 25.91 -6.89
N ASN A 368 -1.35 26.02 -6.18
CA ASN A 368 -2.70 25.85 -6.74
C ASN A 368 -3.04 26.82 -7.87
N ASP A 369 -2.50 28.03 -7.82
CA ASP A 369 -2.70 29.10 -8.80
C ASP A 369 -1.94 28.88 -10.12
N LYS A 370 -0.95 27.96 -10.13
CA LYS A 370 -0.14 27.63 -11.30
C LYS A 370 -0.47 26.26 -11.90
N ILE A 371 -1.49 25.57 -11.37
CA ILE A 371 -1.91 24.26 -11.87
C ILE A 371 -2.92 24.42 -13.01
N PHE A 372 -2.63 23.78 -14.12
CA PHE A 372 -3.56 23.61 -15.23
C PHE A 372 -3.87 22.11 -15.42
N GLU A 373 -5.09 21.71 -15.05
CA GLU A 373 -5.52 20.32 -15.20
C GLU A 373 -6.08 20.07 -16.60
N VAL A 374 -5.46 19.12 -17.30
CA VAL A 374 -5.94 18.66 -18.61
C VAL A 374 -6.73 17.39 -18.39
N GLY A 375 -8.06 17.54 -18.41
CA GLY A 375 -9.00 16.42 -18.25
C GLY A 375 -9.07 15.55 -19.49
N SER A 376 -8.89 14.24 -19.32
CA SER A 376 -9.27 13.24 -20.32
C SER A 376 -10.36 12.34 -19.74
N HIS A 377 -11.44 12.14 -20.52
CA HIS A 377 -12.49 11.22 -20.14
C HIS A 377 -12.10 9.80 -20.54
N VAL A 378 -12.02 8.91 -19.57
CA VAL A 378 -11.73 7.48 -19.79
C VAL A 378 -12.99 6.69 -19.42
N GLU A 379 -13.70 6.15 -20.41
CA GLU A 379 -14.81 5.23 -20.19
C GLU A 379 -14.25 3.84 -19.85
N ILE A 380 -14.77 3.18 -18.83
CA ILE A 380 -14.37 1.82 -18.42
C ILE A 380 -15.58 0.89 -18.36
#